data_a389ee736e654823c4cd987580899a1a
#
_entry.id   a389ee736e654823c4cd987580899a1a
#
_cell.length_a   1.000
_cell.length_b   1.000
_cell.length_c   1.000
_cell.angle_alpha   90.00
_cell.angle_beta   90.00
_cell.angle_gamma   90.00
#
_symmetry.space_group_name_H-M   'P 1'
#
loop_
_entity.id
_entity.type
_entity.pdbx_description
1 polymer ?
#
loop_
_entity_poly.entity_id
_entity_poly.type
_entity_poly.pdbx_seq_one_letter_code
_entity_poly.pdbx_strand_id
1 'polypeptide(L)' 'KRMEELSYLKIQPRDLEENRLVLLRAERMYEEALGDRRKELDRYITVFEAALKKGKKEEIEEAREALNEILEDEDE' A
#
# COMPACT_ATOMS: atom_id res chain seq x y z
N LYS A 1 -24.61 15.13 2.95
CA LYS A 1 -23.74 14.99 4.07
C LYS A 1 -23.92 13.70 4.78
N ARG A 2 -25.11 13.36 5.06
CA ARG A 2 -25.36 12.08 5.64
C ARG A 2 -25.02 10.98 4.70
N MET A 3 -25.23 11.21 3.45
CA MET A 3 -24.87 10.22 2.45
C MET A 3 -23.39 9.98 2.43
N GLU A 4 -22.66 11.04 2.64
CA GLU A 4 -21.23 10.90 2.71
C GLU A 4 -20.80 9.99 3.84
N GLU A 5 -21.48 10.12 4.96
CA GLU A 5 -21.16 9.27 6.07
C GLU A 5 -21.42 7.82 5.76
N LEU A 6 -22.51 7.56 5.09
CA LEU A 6 -22.84 6.20 4.72
C LEU A 6 -21.79 5.61 3.79
N SER A 7 -21.40 6.39 2.80
CA SER A 7 -20.37 5.95 1.89
C SER A 7 -19.08 5.69 2.64
N TYR A 8 -18.78 6.59 3.53
CA TYR A 8 -17.57 6.50 4.31
C TYR A 8 -17.50 5.17 5.06
N LEU A 9 -18.62 4.76 5.63
CA LEU A 9 -18.65 3.52 6.40
C LEU A 9 -18.45 2.30 5.54
N LYS A 10 -18.80 2.39 4.29
CA LYS A 10 -18.69 1.24 3.39
C LYS A 10 -17.34 1.13 2.71
N ILE A 11 -16.54 2.16 2.78
CA ILE A 11 -15.25 2.14 2.10
C ILE A 11 -14.23 1.39 2.94
N GLN A 12 -13.61 0.40 2.30
CA GLN A 12 -12.54 -0.33 2.94
C GLN A 12 -11.22 0.39 2.74
N PRO A 13 -10.28 0.28 3.68
CA PRO A 13 -8.98 0.93 3.50
C PRO A 13 -8.29 0.55 2.19
N ARG A 14 -8.40 -0.71 1.81
CA ARG A 14 -7.74 -1.16 0.59
C ARG A 14 -8.37 -0.56 -0.66
N ASP A 15 -9.60 -0.03 -0.53
CA ASP A 15 -10.30 0.56 -1.67
C ASP A 15 -9.99 2.03 -1.83
N LEU A 16 -9.30 2.62 -0.88
CA LEU A 16 -8.90 4.01 -1.03
C LEU A 16 -7.93 4.14 -2.19
N GLU A 17 -8.11 5.20 -2.96
CA GLU A 17 -7.35 5.36 -4.18
C GLU A 17 -5.84 5.38 -3.93
N GLU A 18 -5.41 6.12 -2.94
CA GLU A 18 -3.98 6.21 -2.67
C GLU A 18 -3.39 4.86 -2.28
N ASN A 19 -4.15 4.04 -1.55
CA ASN A 19 -3.65 2.73 -1.17
C ASN A 19 -3.60 1.80 -2.38
N ARG A 20 -4.60 1.89 -3.23
CA ARG A 20 -4.62 1.09 -4.45
C ARG A 20 -3.48 1.46 -5.38
N LEU A 21 -3.21 2.74 -5.52
CA LEU A 21 -2.13 3.18 -6.39
C LEU A 21 -0.79 2.69 -5.91
N VAL A 22 -0.57 2.75 -4.60
CA VAL A 22 0.69 2.27 -4.05
C VAL A 22 0.85 0.78 -4.30
N LEU A 23 -0.22 0.02 -4.08
CA LEU A 23 -0.16 -1.41 -4.32
C LEU A 23 0.13 -1.73 -5.78
N LEU A 24 -0.51 -1.01 -6.69
CA LEU A 24 -0.29 -1.24 -8.11
C LEU A 24 1.16 -0.94 -8.49
N ARG A 25 1.68 0.16 -7.99
CA ARG A 25 3.07 0.49 -8.27
C ARG A 25 4.01 -0.55 -7.70
N ALA A 26 3.73 -0.99 -6.49
CA ALA A 26 4.59 -1.98 -5.85
C ALA A 26 4.57 -3.30 -6.59
N GLU A 27 3.40 -3.71 -7.05
CA GLU A 27 3.29 -4.96 -7.79
C GLU A 27 4.06 -4.89 -9.10
N ARG A 28 3.97 -3.76 -9.78
CA ARG A 28 4.70 -3.58 -11.02
C ARG A 28 6.20 -3.62 -10.77
N MET A 29 6.65 -2.93 -9.76
CA MET A 29 8.06 -2.96 -9.39
C MET A 29 8.52 -4.36 -9.04
N TYR A 30 7.66 -5.08 -8.33
CA TYR A 30 7.97 -6.43 -7.93
C TYR A 30 8.22 -7.31 -9.14
N GLU A 31 7.42 -7.14 -10.18
CA GLU A 31 7.59 -7.93 -11.39
C GLU A 31 8.92 -7.65 -12.06
N GLU A 32 9.38 -6.42 -11.97
CA GLU A 32 10.63 -6.03 -12.61
C GLU A 32 11.85 -6.25 -11.73
N ALA A 33 11.65 -6.37 -10.44
CA ALA A 33 12.75 -6.49 -9.50
C ALA A 33 13.33 -7.90 -9.55
N LEU A 34 14.60 -7.98 -9.22
CA LEU A 34 15.31 -9.25 -9.24
C LEU A 34 16.10 -9.41 -7.94
N GLY A 35 16.28 -10.67 -7.54
CA GLY A 35 17.16 -10.99 -6.43
C GLY A 35 16.67 -10.40 -5.12
N ASP A 36 17.61 -9.79 -4.40
CA ASP A 36 17.32 -9.27 -3.08
C ASP A 36 16.31 -8.15 -3.11
N ARG A 37 16.31 -7.38 -4.18
CA ARG A 37 15.39 -6.28 -4.32
C ARG A 37 13.95 -6.78 -4.31
N ARG A 38 13.72 -7.88 -4.98
CA ARG A 38 12.40 -8.47 -5.03
C ARG A 38 11.95 -8.93 -3.65
N LYS A 39 12.87 -9.50 -2.90
CA LYS A 39 12.55 -9.94 -1.55
C LYS A 39 12.18 -8.77 -0.66
N GLU A 40 12.90 -7.69 -0.80
CA GLU A 40 12.61 -6.49 -0.03
C GLU A 40 11.22 -5.97 -0.34
N LEU A 41 10.91 -5.85 -1.63
CA LEU A 41 9.58 -5.40 -2.03
C LEU A 41 8.49 -6.30 -1.49
N ASP A 42 8.72 -7.61 -1.60
CA ASP A 42 7.73 -8.55 -1.11
C ASP A 42 7.44 -8.34 0.37
N ARG A 43 8.47 -8.11 1.14
CA ARG A 43 8.31 -7.87 2.56
C ARG A 43 7.45 -6.63 2.81
N TYR A 44 7.77 -5.53 2.15
CA TYR A 44 7.01 -4.30 2.34
C TYR A 44 5.57 -4.43 1.87
N ILE A 45 5.37 -5.12 0.76
CA ILE A 45 4.02 -5.34 0.27
C ILE A 45 3.22 -6.16 1.26
N THR A 46 3.84 -7.21 1.80
CA THR A 46 3.15 -8.06 2.77
C THR A 46 2.76 -7.27 4.01
N VAL A 47 3.66 -6.44 4.51
CA VAL A 47 3.37 -5.63 5.69
C VAL A 47 2.23 -4.67 5.39
N PHE A 48 2.25 -4.05 4.22
CA PHE A 48 1.21 -3.11 3.85
C PHE A 48 -0.14 -3.80 3.75
N GLU A 49 -0.16 -4.96 3.13
CA GLU A 49 -1.41 -5.70 2.99
C GLU A 49 -1.94 -6.14 4.35
N ALA A 50 -1.05 -6.54 5.25
CA ALA A 50 -1.48 -6.91 6.58
C ALA A 50 -2.09 -5.71 7.31
N ALA A 51 -1.48 -4.55 7.15
CA ALA A 51 -2.02 -3.34 7.75
C ALA A 51 -3.39 -3.01 7.20
N LEU A 52 -3.58 -3.19 5.91
CA LEU A 52 -4.87 -2.95 5.30
C LEU A 52 -5.93 -3.87 5.87
N LYS A 53 -5.57 -5.11 6.11
CA LYS A 53 -6.50 -6.06 6.70
C LYS A 53 -6.89 -5.67 8.10
N LYS A 54 -5.93 -5.20 8.88
CA LYS A 54 -6.23 -4.76 10.23
C LYS A 54 -7.09 -3.52 10.25
N GLY A 55 -6.96 -2.69 9.24
CA GLY A 55 -7.75 -1.48 9.16
C GLY A 55 -7.31 -0.38 10.08
N LYS A 56 -6.11 -0.47 10.62
CA LYS A 56 -5.61 0.56 11.51
C LYS A 56 -4.91 1.64 10.70
N LYS A 57 -5.46 2.83 10.76
CA LYS A 57 -5.01 3.93 9.93
C LYS A 57 -3.52 4.21 10.12
N GLU A 58 -3.08 4.23 11.37
CA GLU A 58 -1.69 4.57 11.64
C GLU A 58 -0.73 3.56 11.02
N GLU A 59 -1.07 2.29 11.16
CA GLU A 59 -0.23 1.25 10.60
C GLU A 59 -0.22 1.30 9.09
N ILE A 60 -1.38 1.59 8.51
CA ILE A 60 -1.48 1.69 7.06
C ILE A 60 -0.61 2.83 6.55
N GLU A 61 -0.66 3.96 7.23
CA GLU A 61 0.13 5.12 6.81
C GLU A 61 1.62 4.85 6.92
N GLU A 62 2.03 4.22 8.00
CA GLU A 62 3.44 3.91 8.18
C GLU A 62 3.92 2.95 7.10
N ALA A 63 3.16 1.91 6.86
CA ALA A 63 3.55 0.93 5.85
C ALA A 63 3.56 1.56 4.47
N ARG A 64 2.59 2.44 4.19
CA ARG A 64 2.53 3.09 2.90
C ARG A 64 3.74 4.00 2.69
N GLU A 65 4.12 4.73 3.72
CA GLU A 65 5.27 5.61 3.60
C GLU A 65 6.55 4.81 3.35
N ALA A 66 6.70 3.73 4.09
CA ALA A 66 7.88 2.90 3.89
C ALA A 66 7.92 2.33 2.48
N LEU A 67 6.77 1.90 2.00
CA LEU A 67 6.69 1.35 0.64
C LEU A 67 6.97 2.42 -0.40
N ASN A 68 6.44 3.62 -0.19
CA ASN A 68 6.69 4.72 -1.11
C ASN A 68 8.17 5.07 -1.19
N GLU A 69 8.84 5.03 -0.07
CA GLU A 69 10.27 5.34 -0.07
C GLU A 69 11.05 4.39 -0.95
N ILE A 70 10.75 3.11 -0.82
CA ILE A 70 11.48 2.12 -1.59
C ILE A 70 11.09 2.21 -3.06
N LEU A 71 9.85 2.56 -3.35
CA LEU A 71 9.42 2.73 -4.72
C LEU A 71 10.10 3.93 -5.38
N GLU A 72 10.24 5.00 -4.64
CA GLU A 72 10.91 6.19 -5.16
C GLU A 72 12.37 5.90 -5.46
N ASP A 73 13.01 5.14 -4.61
CA ASP A 73 14.39 4.76 -4.85
C ASP A 73 14.53 4.01 -6.16
N GLU A 74 13.59 3.13 -6.43
CA GLU A 74 13.64 2.33 -7.64
C GLU A 74 13.40 3.17 -8.88
N ASP A 75 12.59 4.20 -8.76
CA ASP A 75 12.26 5.04 -9.89
C ASP A 75 13.43 5.86 -10.37
N GLU A 76 14.42 5.98 -9.55
CA GLU A 76 15.61 6.69 -9.94
C GLU A 76 16.37 5.92 -11.01
#